data_7aafe6695036608bd933c2af9ef70d3c
#
_entry.id   7aafe6695036608bd933c2af9ef70d3c
#
_cell.length_a   1.000
_cell.length_b   1.000
_cell.length_c   1.000
_cell.angle_alpha   90.00
_cell.angle_beta   90.00
_cell.angle_gamma   90.00
#
_symmetry.space_group_name_H-M   'P 1'
#
loop_
_entity.id
_entity.type
_entity.pdbx_description
1 polymer ?
#
loop_
_entity_poly.entity_id
_entity_poly.type
_entity_poly.pdbx_seq_one_letter_code
_entity_poly.pdbx_strand_id
1 'polypeptide(L)' 'MSLKKIAGADDLMTASDAGRILGVSVDTVRLMARAGTLPFMSTISGVRLFRRGDVDELARRRERDKSSRSGLRRLK' A
#
# COMPACT_ATOMS: atom_id res chain seq x y z
N MET A 1 2.22 -24.55 -9.07
CA MET A 1 2.30 -24.16 -8.82
C MET A 1 2.21 -23.61 -7.94
N SER A 2 2.41 -23.27 -7.64
CA SER A 2 2.36 -22.73 -6.94
C SER A 2 1.94 -22.12 -6.43
N LEU A 3 1.65 -21.85 -6.33
CA LEU A 3 1.24 -21.21 -5.94
C LEU A 3 1.01 -20.94 -4.89
N LYS A 4 1.00 -20.93 -4.41
CA LYS A 4 0.81 -20.66 -3.54
C LYS A 4 0.91 -20.07 -2.89
N LYS A 5 0.66 -19.71 -2.96
CA LYS A 5 0.70 -19.06 -2.45
C LYS A 5 0.88 -18.65 -1.33
N ILE A 6 1.41 -18.43 -1.28
CA ILE A 6 1.81 -18.04 -0.01
C ILE A 6 1.88 -16.57 0.16
N ALA A 7 1.21 -16.01 1.09
CA ALA A 7 1.22 -14.60 1.31
C ALA A 7 2.41 -14.23 2.17
N GLY A 8 3.48 -13.82 1.57
CA GLY A 8 4.65 -13.41 2.31
C GLY A 8 4.93 -11.94 2.07
N ALA A 9 5.93 -11.41 2.75
CA ALA A 9 6.30 -10.02 2.61
C ALA A 9 6.75 -9.69 1.20
N ASP A 10 7.18 -10.70 0.47
CA ASP A 10 7.66 -10.50 -0.89
C ASP A 10 6.60 -10.71 -1.95
N ASP A 11 5.40 -11.06 -1.54
CA ASP A 11 4.31 -11.22 -2.49
C ASP A 11 4.05 -9.91 -3.20
N LEU A 12 3.80 -10.02 -4.49
CA LEU A 12 3.51 -8.85 -5.28
C LEU A 12 2.01 -8.73 -5.49
N MET A 13 1.55 -7.50 -5.56
CA MET A 13 0.13 -7.26 -5.75
C MET A 13 -0.08 -6.04 -6.63
N THR A 14 -1.28 -5.92 -7.17
CA THR A 14 -1.62 -4.80 -8.03
C THR A 14 -2.04 -3.60 -7.17
N ALA A 15 -2.21 -2.46 -7.82
CA ALA A 15 -2.66 -1.26 -7.14
C ALA A 15 -4.05 -1.46 -6.52
N SER A 16 -4.87 -2.24 -7.17
CA SER A 16 -6.20 -2.56 -6.65
C SER A 16 -6.13 -3.25 -5.30
N ASP A 17 -5.28 -4.25 -5.24
CA ASP A 17 -5.11 -5.00 -4.00
C ASP A 17 -4.49 -4.13 -2.92
N ALA A 18 -3.49 -3.34 -3.31
CA ALA A 18 -2.84 -2.45 -2.35
C ALA A 18 -3.85 -1.45 -1.80
N GLY A 19 -4.72 -0.94 -2.65
CA GLY A 19 -5.74 -0.01 -2.22
C GLY A 19 -6.68 -0.61 -1.21
N ARG A 20 -7.02 -1.87 -1.40
CA ARG A 20 -7.89 -2.57 -0.47
C ARG A 20 -7.25 -2.68 0.91
N ILE A 21 -5.99 -3.03 0.93
CA ILE A 21 -5.27 -3.17 2.20
C ILE A 21 -5.10 -1.82 2.87
N LEU A 22 -4.82 -0.80 2.08
CA LEU A 22 -4.60 0.53 2.63
C LEU A 22 -5.88 1.29 2.91
N GLY A 23 -6.99 0.80 2.38
CA GLY A 23 -8.27 1.48 2.56
C GLY A 23 -8.39 2.75 1.73
N VAL A 24 -7.77 2.77 0.56
CA VAL A 24 -7.82 3.93 -0.31
C VAL A 24 -8.12 3.49 -1.74
N SER A 25 -8.38 4.44 -2.61
CA SER A 25 -8.69 4.14 -3.99
C SER A 25 -7.42 3.79 -4.77
N VAL A 26 -7.62 3.19 -5.94
CA VAL A 26 -6.51 2.86 -6.81
C VAL A 26 -5.75 4.12 -7.21
N ASP A 27 -6.49 5.18 -7.47
CA ASP A 27 -5.86 6.45 -7.85
C ASP A 27 -4.94 6.95 -6.76
N THR A 28 -5.36 6.80 -5.51
CA THR A 28 -4.55 7.23 -4.39
C THR A 28 -3.28 6.39 -4.29
N VAL A 29 -3.40 5.08 -4.56
CA VAL A 29 -2.23 4.21 -4.55
C VAL A 29 -1.23 4.68 -5.61
N ARG A 30 -1.72 5.05 -6.76
CA ARG A 30 -0.87 5.53 -7.84
C ARG A 30 -0.16 6.82 -7.46
N LEU A 31 -0.87 7.69 -6.77
CA LEU A 31 -0.26 8.93 -6.30
C LEU A 31 0.83 8.66 -5.29
N MET A 32 0.59 7.70 -4.40
CA MET A 32 1.59 7.32 -3.41
C MET A 32 2.84 6.77 -4.09
N ALA A 33 2.64 5.96 -5.13
CA ALA A 33 3.77 5.40 -5.85
C ALA A 33 4.55 6.50 -6.55
N ARG A 34 3.84 7.42 -7.14
CA ARG A 34 4.47 8.52 -7.86
C ARG A 34 5.24 9.43 -6.93
N ALA A 35 4.71 9.64 -5.74
CA ALA A 35 5.35 10.49 -4.75
C ALA A 35 6.51 9.81 -4.04
N GLY A 36 6.68 8.51 -4.26
CA GLY A 36 7.75 7.78 -3.61
C GLY A 36 7.41 7.26 -2.23
N THR A 37 6.16 7.42 -1.83
CA THR A 37 5.71 6.95 -0.52
C THR A 37 5.59 5.43 -0.50
N LEU A 38 5.24 4.85 -1.63
CA LEU A 38 5.04 3.41 -1.74
C LEU A 38 5.92 2.86 -2.86
N PRO A 39 6.91 2.07 -2.54
CA PRO A 39 7.79 1.51 -3.58
C PRO A 39 7.01 0.56 -4.49
N PHE A 40 7.41 0.50 -5.73
CA PHE A 40 6.77 -0.36 -6.69
C PHE A 40 7.75 -0.79 -7.76
N MET A 41 7.37 -1.81 -8.51
CA MET A 41 8.14 -2.20 -9.67
C MET A 41 7.18 -2.33 -10.85
N SER A 42 7.70 -2.12 -12.04
CA SER A 42 6.89 -2.20 -13.25
C SER A 42 7.22 -3.45 -14.04
N THR A 43 6.20 -4.04 -14.62
CA THR A 43 6.42 -5.17 -15.51
C THR A 43 6.74 -4.62 -16.88
N ILE A 44 7.11 -5.52 -17.78
CA ILE A 44 7.40 -5.14 -19.15
C ILE A 44 6.19 -4.50 -19.81
N SER A 45 5.02 -4.98 -19.48
CA SER A 45 3.81 -4.39 -20.04
C SER A 45 3.36 -3.11 -19.37
N GLY A 46 4.09 -2.64 -18.38
CA GLY A 46 3.78 -1.37 -17.76
C GLY A 46 2.84 -1.46 -16.56
N VAL A 47 2.63 -2.64 -16.05
CA VAL A 47 1.79 -2.81 -14.87
C VAL A 47 2.62 -2.58 -13.63
N ARG A 48 2.13 -1.76 -12.71
CA ARG A 48 2.81 -1.52 -11.46
C ARG A 48 2.46 -2.60 -10.44
N LEU A 49 3.49 -3.11 -9.79
CA LEU A 49 3.30 -4.12 -8.77
C LEU A 49 3.91 -3.63 -7.46
N PHE A 50 3.27 -3.99 -6.36
CA PHE A 50 3.69 -3.55 -5.04
C PHE A 50 3.98 -4.76 -4.18
N ARG A 51 4.96 -4.63 -3.29
CA ARG A 51 5.30 -5.72 -2.39
C ARG A 51 4.39 -5.70 -1.19
N ARG A 52 3.96 -6.87 -0.78
CA ARG A 52 3.07 -6.99 0.36
C ARG A 52 3.66 -6.35 1.61
N GLY A 53 4.94 -6.58 1.84
CA GLY A 53 5.60 -6.01 3.01
C GLY A 53 5.54 -4.50 3.03
N ASP A 54 5.78 -3.89 1.88
CA ASP A 54 5.75 -2.43 1.78
C ASP A 54 4.35 -1.89 2.03
N VAL A 55 3.36 -2.58 1.48
CA VAL A 55 1.97 -2.16 1.64
C VAL A 55 1.54 -2.29 3.09
N ASP A 56 1.89 -3.41 3.71
CA ASP A 56 1.54 -3.64 5.11
C ASP A 56 2.17 -2.59 6.02
N GLU A 57 3.40 -2.27 5.75
CA GLU A 57 4.10 -1.30 6.57
C GLU A 57 3.46 0.08 6.44
N LEU A 58 3.11 0.46 5.23
CA LEU A 58 2.45 1.73 4.99
C LEU A 58 1.08 1.75 5.66
N ALA A 59 0.37 0.64 5.60
CA ALA A 59 -0.93 0.55 6.24
C ALA A 59 -0.82 0.80 7.75
N ARG A 60 0.19 0.23 8.36
CA ARG A 60 0.40 0.41 9.79
C ARG A 60 0.76 1.85 10.12
N ARG A 61 1.55 2.47 9.26
CA ARG A 61 1.93 3.85 9.43
C ARG A 61 0.75 4.78 9.33
N ARG A 62 -0.09 4.53 8.34
CA ARG A 62 -1.26 5.35 8.14
C ARG A 62 -2.22 5.24 9.30
N GLU A 63 -2.33 4.06 9.86
CA GLU A 63 -3.20 3.85 10.99
C GLU A 63 -2.72 4.63 12.19
N ARG A 64 -1.42 4.63 12.39
CA ARG A 64 -0.81 5.37 13.47
C ARG A 64 -1.01 6.86 13.31
N ASP A 65 -0.79 7.35 12.10
CA ASP A 65 -0.97 8.76 11.79
C ASP A 65 -2.40 9.20 11.98
N LYS A 66 -3.31 8.35 11.58
CA LYS A 66 -4.71 8.61 11.71
C LYS A 66 -5.11 8.80 13.16
N SER A 67 -4.62 7.94 14.01
CA SER A 67 -4.88 8.03 15.43
C SER A 67 -4.35 9.32 16.00
N SER A 68 -3.16 9.65 15.66
CA SER A 68 -2.53 10.89 16.11
C SER A 68 -3.31 12.10 15.68
N ARG A 69 -3.68 12.10 14.43
CA ARG A 69 -4.41 13.20 13.86
C ARG A 69 -5.75 13.39 14.53
N SER A 70 -6.43 12.29 14.77
CA SER A 70 -7.72 12.35 15.44
C SER A 70 -7.59 12.97 16.81
N GLY A 71 -6.53 12.60 17.51
CA GLY A 71 -6.30 13.17 18.82
C GLY A 71 -6.06 14.65 18.75
N LEU A 72 -5.25 15.07 17.83
CA LEU A 72 -4.96 16.48 17.65
C LEU A 72 -6.19 17.27 17.29
N ARG A 73 -6.97 16.71 16.44
CA ARG A 73 -8.18 17.37 16.00
C ARG A 73 -9.14 17.61 17.13
N ARG A 74 -9.17 16.67 18.02
CA ARG A 74 -10.05 16.74 19.14
C ARG A 74 -9.69 17.87 20.09
N LEU A 75 -8.45 18.21 20.11
CA LEU A 75 -7.99 19.28 20.96
C LEU A 75 -8.50 20.63 20.54
N LYS A 76 -8.94 20.72 19.33
CA LYS A 76 -9.53 21.95 18.88
C LYS A 76 -10.96 22.02 19.31
#